data_d22964e976a24eb96d14ce93d67f7f16
#
_entry.id   d22964e976a24eb96d14ce93d67f7f16
#
_cell.length_a   1.000
_cell.length_b   1.000
_cell.length_c   1.000
_cell.angle_alpha   90.00
_cell.angle_beta   90.00
_cell.angle_gamma   90.00
#
_symmetry.space_group_name_H-M   'P 1'
#
loop_
_entity.id
_entity.type
_entity.pdbx_description
1 polymer ?
#
loop_
_entity_poly.entity_id
_entity_poly.type
_entity_poly.pdbx_seq_one_letter_code
_entity_poly.pdbx_strand_id
1 'polypeptide(L)'
;MQISLVAHDIRSTHNVGAFFRTCDGLGVQKLYISGYTPYPKFEGDTRLPHFADKITRQIHKTALGAESTIEFEHYETLANVLTKLKSENTVLIALEQFINSMTPSDCA
;
A
#
# COMPACT_ATOMS: atom_id res chain seq x y z
N MET A 1 0.99 -17.92 10.79
CA MET A 1 0.38 -16.58 10.91
C MET A 1 0.89 -15.72 9.78
N GLN A 2 -0.01 -15.07 9.08
CA GLN A 2 0.36 -14.15 8.00
C GLN A 2 0.23 -12.71 8.46
N ILE A 3 1.18 -11.89 8.06
CA ILE A 3 1.15 -10.46 8.34
C ILE A 3 0.92 -9.73 7.02
N SER A 4 -0.08 -8.88 6.99
CA SER A 4 -0.39 -8.05 5.84
C SER A 4 -0.26 -6.59 6.23
N LEU A 5 0.27 -5.79 5.31
CA LEU A 5 0.35 -4.35 5.49
C LEU A 5 -0.79 -3.68 4.75
N VAL A 6 -1.31 -2.61 5.33
CA VAL A 6 -2.37 -1.82 4.71
C VAL A 6 -1.93 -0.37 4.62
N ALA A 7 -1.98 0.17 3.41
CA ALA A 7 -1.71 1.59 3.16
C ALA A 7 -3.05 2.25 2.86
N HIS A 8 -3.56 3.04 3.79
CA HIS A 8 -4.86 3.69 3.64
C HIS A 8 -4.70 5.20 3.59
N ASP A 9 -5.26 5.80 2.56
CA ASP A 9 -5.26 7.25 2.35
C ASP A 9 -3.86 7.87 2.41
N ILE A 10 -2.91 7.18 1.78
CA ILE A 10 -1.54 7.65 1.66
C ILE A 10 -1.46 8.49 0.38
N ARG A 11 -1.09 9.74 0.49
CA ARG A 11 -1.04 10.63 -0.68
C ARG A 11 0.23 10.48 -1.50
N SER A 12 1.32 10.15 -0.84
CA SER A 12 2.65 10.21 -1.44
C SER A 12 3.01 8.92 -2.17
N THR A 13 3.31 9.04 -3.47
CA THR A 13 3.85 7.90 -4.23
C THR A 13 5.20 7.47 -3.67
N HIS A 14 5.97 8.41 -3.13
CA HIS A 14 7.23 8.13 -2.48
C HIS A 14 7.02 7.19 -1.28
N ASN A 15 6.03 7.47 -0.46
CA ASN A 15 5.75 6.64 0.70
C ASN A 15 5.18 5.28 0.32
N VAL A 16 4.34 5.23 -0.72
CA VAL A 16 3.82 3.95 -1.21
C VAL A 16 4.98 3.06 -1.68
N GLY A 17 5.91 3.63 -2.43
CA GLY A 17 7.11 2.89 -2.85
C GLY A 17 7.91 2.39 -1.67
N ALA A 18 8.07 3.22 -0.64
CA ALA A 18 8.77 2.83 0.57
C ALA A 18 8.05 1.68 1.28
N PHE A 19 6.72 1.66 1.26
CA PHE A 19 5.97 0.54 1.84
C PHE A 19 6.19 -0.76 1.11
N PHE A 20 6.23 -0.73 -0.23
CA PHE A 20 6.58 -1.92 -1.01
C PHE A 20 7.96 -2.43 -0.60
N ARG A 21 8.90 -1.54 -0.45
CA ARG A 21 10.25 -1.92 -0.08
C ARG A 21 10.31 -2.47 1.34
N THR A 22 9.54 -1.90 2.26
CA THR A 22 9.42 -2.41 3.62
C THR A 22 8.83 -3.81 3.63
N CYS A 23 7.81 -4.06 2.83
CA CYS A 23 7.23 -5.40 2.70
C CYS A 23 8.28 -6.41 2.25
N ASP A 24 9.09 -6.02 1.27
CA ASP A 24 10.14 -6.88 0.77
C ASP A 24 11.17 -7.18 1.86
N GLY A 25 11.59 -6.15 2.60
CA GLY A 25 12.57 -6.31 3.67
C GLY A 25 12.08 -7.13 4.85
N LEU A 26 10.78 -7.09 5.14
CA LEU A 26 10.20 -7.82 6.26
C LEU A 26 9.67 -9.21 5.87
N GLY A 27 9.73 -9.55 4.58
CA GLY A 27 9.17 -10.80 4.12
C GLY A 27 7.66 -10.81 4.05
N VAL A 28 7.03 -9.65 4.06
CA VAL A 28 5.59 -9.53 3.88
C VAL A 28 5.31 -9.62 2.38
N GLN A 29 4.41 -10.52 1.98
CA GLN A 29 4.21 -10.82 0.59
C GLN A 29 3.08 -10.01 -0.05
N LYS A 30 2.25 -9.35 0.75
CA LYS A 30 1.08 -8.66 0.21
C LYS A 30 0.84 -7.33 0.89
N LEU A 31 0.53 -6.34 0.06
CA LEU A 31 0.20 -4.99 0.51
C LEU A 31 -1.23 -4.68 0.07
N TYR A 32 -2.07 -4.28 1.01
CA TYR A 32 -3.42 -3.84 0.71
C TYR A 32 -3.43 -2.31 0.66
N ILE A 33 -3.98 -1.78 -0.41
CA ILE A 33 -4.00 -0.34 -0.66
C ILE A 33 -5.46 0.10 -0.71
N SER A 34 -5.81 1.12 0.04
CA SER A 34 -7.20 1.56 0.10
C SER A 34 -7.32 3.08 0.09
N GLY A 35 -8.54 3.54 -0.19
CA GLY A 35 -8.83 4.95 -0.29
C GLY A 35 -8.16 5.58 -1.50
N TYR A 36 -7.68 6.82 -1.34
CA TYR A 36 -7.06 7.55 -2.43
C TYR A 36 -5.56 7.26 -2.61
N THR A 37 -5.04 6.23 -1.93
CA THR A 37 -3.63 5.84 -2.03
C THR A 37 -3.28 5.50 -3.48
N PRO A 38 -2.22 6.06 -4.04
CA PRO A 38 -1.76 5.68 -5.38
C PRO A 38 -1.25 4.23 -5.38
N TYR A 39 -1.34 3.59 -6.53
CA TYR A 39 -0.90 2.20 -6.68
C TYR A 39 -0.34 1.98 -8.08
N PRO A 40 0.56 0.99 -8.24
CA PRO A 40 1.16 0.73 -9.55
C PRO A 40 0.13 0.20 -10.56
N LYS A 41 0.47 0.30 -11.84
CA LYS A 41 -0.33 -0.27 -12.90
C LYS A 41 -0.37 -1.80 -12.74
N PHE A 42 -1.52 -2.39 -13.02
CA PHE A 42 -1.71 -3.83 -12.93
C PHE A 42 -2.54 -4.31 -14.12
N GLU A 43 -2.54 -5.61 -14.34
CA GLU A 43 -3.32 -6.21 -15.41
C GLU A 43 -4.81 -6.00 -15.13
N GLY A 44 -5.53 -5.48 -16.12
CA GLY A 44 -6.93 -5.15 -15.96
C GLY A 44 -7.19 -3.75 -15.40
N ASP A 45 -6.13 -2.95 -15.24
CA ASP A 45 -6.23 -1.59 -14.74
C ASP A 45 -7.07 -0.74 -15.70
N THR A 46 -8.12 -0.11 -15.17
CA THR A 46 -9.03 0.71 -15.97
C THR A 46 -8.66 2.19 -15.99
N ARG A 47 -7.61 2.59 -15.25
CA ARG A 47 -7.15 3.96 -15.28
C ARG A 47 -6.54 4.28 -16.63
N LEU A 48 -6.50 5.58 -16.98
CA LEU A 48 -5.84 6.01 -18.21
C LEU A 48 -4.39 5.51 -18.21
N PRO A 49 -3.95 4.82 -19.28
CA PRO A 49 -2.61 4.23 -19.29
C PRO A 49 -1.50 5.21 -18.99
N HIS A 50 -1.61 6.40 -19.54
CA HIS A 50 -0.61 7.45 -19.34
C HIS A 50 -0.50 7.85 -17.86
N PHE A 51 -1.64 7.98 -17.18
CA PHE A 51 -1.67 8.30 -15.77
C PHE A 51 -1.11 7.14 -14.93
N ALA A 52 -1.56 5.93 -15.22
CA ALA A 52 -1.09 4.75 -14.48
C ALA A 52 0.42 4.56 -14.63
N ASP A 53 0.96 4.78 -15.82
CA ASP A 53 2.40 4.69 -16.05
C ASP A 53 3.18 5.74 -15.26
N LYS A 54 2.65 6.95 -15.18
CA LYS A 54 3.28 8.02 -14.42
C LYS A 54 3.34 7.67 -12.93
N ILE A 55 2.23 7.20 -12.38
CA ILE A 55 2.16 6.82 -10.98
C ILE A 55 3.12 5.66 -10.70
N THR A 56 3.15 4.68 -11.58
CA THR A 56 4.04 3.53 -11.43
C THR A 56 5.50 3.96 -11.39
N ARG A 57 5.89 4.87 -12.28
CA ARG A 57 7.26 5.38 -12.29
C ARG A 57 7.62 6.11 -11.00
N GLN A 58 6.68 6.88 -10.46
CA GLN A 58 6.91 7.60 -9.22
C GLN A 58 7.08 6.64 -8.04
N ILE A 59 6.26 5.60 -7.99
CA ILE A 59 6.35 4.57 -6.94
C ILE A 59 7.67 3.82 -7.06
N HIS A 60 8.08 3.49 -8.27
CA HIS A 60 9.31 2.75 -8.51
C HIS A 60 10.54 3.45 -7.94
N LYS A 61 10.55 4.76 -7.89
CA LYS A 61 11.71 5.52 -7.41
C LYS A 61 12.12 5.14 -5.98
N THR A 62 11.16 4.75 -5.14
CA THR A 62 11.45 4.33 -3.77
C THR A 62 11.24 2.84 -3.56
N ALA A 63 10.38 2.22 -4.35
CA ALA A 63 10.16 0.77 -4.27
C ALA A 63 11.34 -0.03 -4.83
N LEU A 64 12.03 0.52 -5.83
CA LEU A 64 13.24 -0.07 -6.43
C LEU A 64 13.05 -1.51 -6.90
N GLY A 65 11.89 -1.80 -7.48
CA GLY A 65 11.57 -3.13 -7.98
C GLY A 65 10.70 -3.96 -7.06
N ALA A 66 10.56 -3.59 -5.79
CA ALA A 66 9.71 -4.33 -4.86
C ALA A 66 8.26 -4.36 -5.31
N GLU A 67 7.84 -3.32 -6.03
CA GLU A 67 6.46 -3.26 -6.56
C GLU A 67 6.16 -4.37 -7.56
N SER A 68 7.19 -5.01 -8.11
CA SER A 68 7.03 -6.14 -9.03
C SER A 68 7.04 -7.49 -8.33
N THR A 69 7.57 -7.55 -7.11
CA THR A 69 7.68 -8.78 -6.34
C THR A 69 6.58 -8.94 -5.32
N ILE A 70 6.14 -7.83 -4.73
CA ILE A 70 5.13 -7.84 -3.68
C ILE A 70 3.76 -7.73 -4.33
N GLU A 71 2.88 -8.67 -4.04
CA GLU A 71 1.50 -8.58 -4.50
C GLU A 71 0.80 -7.43 -3.81
N PHE A 72 -0.11 -6.77 -4.52
CA PHE A 72 -0.95 -5.76 -3.92
C PHE A 72 -2.37 -5.87 -4.44
N GLU A 73 -3.32 -5.40 -3.64
CA GLU A 73 -4.71 -5.27 -4.03
C GLU A 73 -5.19 -3.89 -3.62
N HIS A 74 -5.95 -3.26 -4.49
CA HIS A 74 -6.54 -1.95 -4.22
C HIS A 74 -8.02 -2.09 -3.93
N TYR A 75 -8.47 -1.41 -2.88
CA TYR A 75 -9.89 -1.33 -2.51
C TYR A 75 -10.25 0.12 -2.31
N GLU A 76 -11.49 0.48 -2.60
CA GLU A 76 -11.93 1.85 -2.47
C GLU A 76 -12.05 2.28 -1.02
N THR A 77 -12.38 1.36 -0.12
CA THR A 77 -12.58 1.70 1.29
C THR A 77 -11.76 0.79 2.19
N LEU A 78 -11.44 1.32 3.36
CA LEU A 78 -10.75 0.54 4.38
C LEU A 78 -11.64 -0.60 4.88
N ALA A 79 -12.95 -0.40 4.94
CA ALA A 79 -13.87 -1.43 5.38
C ALA A 79 -13.78 -2.68 4.50
N ASN A 80 -13.63 -2.49 3.18
CA ASN A 80 -13.48 -3.62 2.26
C ASN A 80 -12.20 -4.38 2.52
N VAL A 81 -11.10 -3.68 2.82
CA VAL A 81 -9.84 -4.32 3.17
C VAL A 81 -9.98 -5.13 4.45
N LEU A 82 -10.60 -4.55 5.47
CA LEU A 82 -10.76 -5.23 6.75
C LEU A 82 -11.62 -6.48 6.62
N THR A 83 -12.66 -6.42 5.80
CA THR A 83 -13.50 -7.60 5.52
C THR A 83 -12.67 -8.70 4.87
N LYS A 84 -11.85 -8.34 3.90
CA LYS A 84 -10.99 -9.32 3.21
C LYS A 84 -9.99 -9.95 4.17
N LEU A 85 -9.32 -9.14 4.99
CA LEU A 85 -8.33 -9.63 5.93
C LEU A 85 -8.94 -10.53 6.99
N LYS A 86 -10.14 -10.19 7.44
CA LYS A 86 -10.84 -10.99 8.43
C LYS A 86 -11.15 -12.38 7.87
N SER A 87 -11.56 -12.45 6.60
CA SER A 87 -11.84 -13.74 5.97
C SER A 87 -10.58 -14.56 5.76
N GLU A 88 -9.42 -13.93 5.66
CA GLU A 88 -8.15 -14.61 5.44
C GLU A 88 -7.41 -14.91 6.73
N ASN A 89 -7.95 -14.49 7.85
CA ASN A 89 -7.35 -14.75 9.17
C ASN A 89 -5.91 -14.25 9.25
N THR A 90 -5.69 -13.01 8.81
CA THR A 90 -4.35 -12.41 8.79
C THR A 90 -4.24 -11.34 9.87
N VAL A 91 -3.00 -11.06 10.27
CA VAL A 91 -2.72 -9.95 11.18
C VAL A 91 -2.60 -8.67 10.38
N LEU A 92 -3.32 -7.64 10.80
CA LEU A 92 -3.36 -6.35 10.14
C LEU A 92 -2.33 -5.40 10.76
N ILE A 93 -1.55 -4.76 9.90
CA ILE A 93 -0.70 -3.64 10.29
C ILE A 93 -1.05 -2.47 9.39
N ALA A 94 -1.58 -1.41 9.97
CA ALA A 94 -1.91 -0.19 9.23
C ALA A 94 -0.72 0.75 9.31
N LEU A 95 -0.27 1.24 8.16
CA LEU A 95 0.89 2.11 8.06
C LEU A 95 0.47 3.55 7.85
N GLU A 96 1.40 4.42 8.00
CA GLU A 96 1.37 5.86 7.83
C GLU A 96 0.16 6.59 8.43
N GLN A 97 -1.07 6.25 8.05
CA GLN A 97 -2.23 6.90 8.65
C GLN A 97 -2.21 6.75 10.15
N PHE A 98 -1.89 5.56 10.61
CA PHE A 98 -1.72 5.30 12.04
C PHE A 98 -0.50 6.05 12.58
N ILE A 99 0.62 6.00 11.88
CA ILE A 99 1.84 6.69 12.27
C ILE A 99 1.61 8.19 12.32
N ASN A 100 0.89 8.75 11.37
CA ASN A 100 0.59 10.18 11.34
C ASN A 100 -0.25 10.59 12.53
N SER A 101 -1.18 9.78 12.96
CA SER A 101 -1.98 10.08 14.13
C SER A 101 -1.19 9.94 15.43
N MET A 102 -0.02 9.33 15.37
CA MET A 102 0.86 9.14 16.51
C MET A 102 2.14 9.97 16.42
N THR A 103 2.20 10.91 15.48
CA THR A 103 3.40 11.72 15.30
C THR A 103 3.61 12.68 16.45
N PRO A 104 4.80 13.30 16.54
CA PRO A 104 5.10 14.22 17.60
C PRO A 104 4.10 15.36 17.79
N SER A 105 3.40 15.74 16.72
CA SER A 105 2.36 16.75 16.85
C SER A 105 1.25 16.27 17.76
N ASP A 106 1.05 14.96 17.81
CA ASP A 106 0.05 14.34 18.68
C ASP A 106 0.68 13.85 19.95
N CYS A 107 1.92 13.41 19.86
CA CYS A 107 2.65 12.88 21.00
C CYS A 107 3.29 13.96 21.84
N ALA A 108 3.50 15.09 21.23
CA ALA A 108 4.14 16.22 21.92
C ALA A 108 3.15 16.90 22.85
#